data_664eb20cd8fc29ca8b0d297125f65b77
#
_entry.id   664eb20cd8fc29ca8b0d297125f65b77
#
_cell.length_a   1.000
_cell.length_b   1.000
_cell.length_c   1.000
_cell.angle_alpha   90.00
_cell.angle_beta   90.00
_cell.angle_gamma   90.00
#
_symmetry.space_group_name_H-M   'P 1'
#
loop_
_entity.id
_entity.type
_entity.pdbx_description
1 polymer ?
#
loop_
_entity_poly.entity_id
_entity_poly.type
_entity_poly.pdbx_seq_one_letter_code
_entity_poly.pdbx_strand_id
1 'polypeptide(L)'
;MEPPTSALLTDHYELTMVASALESGVAHRRAVFEVFARRLPAGRAYGVVAGIDRVLDAVSRFRFDDATIDHLVRAGVVTDGEMTDWLREYRFSGDITGYAEGELFFPYSPVLTVTGSFAECVVLETVMLSVLNHDCAVASAAARMADAAGGRLLIEGGSRRTDPESAVAAARAGWSAGSPPRATATPAGLPASLPACPPARLRACLLAC
;
A
#
# COMPACT_ATOMS: atom_id res chain seq x y z
N MET A 1 -5.97 -22.30 -0.42
CA MET A 1 -6.84 -21.27 -1.03
C MET A 1 -5.94 -20.09 -1.33
N GLU A 2 -5.79 -19.71 -2.58
CA GLU A 2 -5.02 -18.53 -2.95
C GLU A 2 -5.70 -17.27 -2.35
N PRO A 3 -4.91 -16.33 -1.80
CA PRO A 3 -5.49 -15.11 -1.29
C PRO A 3 -6.17 -14.31 -2.44
N PRO A 4 -7.26 -13.60 -2.17
CA PRO A 4 -7.96 -12.85 -3.21
C PRO A 4 -7.06 -11.79 -3.84
N THR A 5 -7.30 -11.50 -5.11
CA THR A 5 -6.60 -10.40 -5.80
C THR A 5 -6.86 -9.06 -5.11
N SER A 6 -5.87 -8.16 -5.19
CA SER A 6 -6.02 -6.76 -4.76
C SER A 6 -6.44 -5.82 -5.90
N ALA A 7 -6.62 -6.33 -7.12
CA ALA A 7 -6.88 -5.49 -8.30
C ALA A 7 -8.18 -4.68 -8.24
N LEU A 8 -9.19 -5.13 -7.48
CA LEU A 8 -10.42 -4.37 -7.27
C LEU A 8 -10.28 -3.24 -6.22
N LEU A 9 -9.09 -3.03 -5.67
CA LEU A 9 -8.76 -1.86 -4.85
C LEU A 9 -8.28 -0.66 -5.69
N THR A 10 -8.26 -0.80 -7.02
CA THR A 10 -8.04 0.30 -7.97
C THR A 10 -9.31 1.13 -8.11
N ASP A 11 -9.17 2.41 -8.41
CA ASP A 11 -10.30 3.28 -8.73
C ASP A 11 -10.68 3.20 -10.21
N HIS A 12 -11.95 3.48 -10.51
CA HIS A 12 -12.47 3.46 -11.88
C HIS A 12 -11.69 4.39 -12.81
N TYR A 13 -11.33 5.58 -12.34
CA TYR A 13 -10.60 6.54 -13.17
C TYR A 13 -9.22 6.04 -13.62
N GLU A 14 -8.55 5.22 -12.81
CA GLU A 14 -7.26 4.62 -13.15
C GLU A 14 -7.39 3.69 -14.37
N LEU A 15 -8.46 2.89 -14.41
CA LEU A 15 -8.77 2.03 -15.55
C LEU A 15 -9.10 2.85 -16.81
N THR A 16 -9.81 3.96 -16.67
CA THR A 16 -10.08 4.86 -17.81
C THR A 16 -8.82 5.57 -18.29
N MET A 17 -7.90 5.90 -17.39
CA MET A 17 -6.58 6.44 -17.77
C MET A 17 -5.75 5.41 -18.54
N VAL A 18 -5.77 4.14 -18.14
CA VAL A 18 -5.09 3.06 -18.88
C VAL A 18 -5.69 2.90 -20.27
N ALA A 19 -7.02 2.84 -20.39
CA ALA A 19 -7.68 2.75 -21.70
C ALA A 19 -7.26 3.89 -22.63
N SER A 20 -7.31 5.12 -22.15
CA SER A 20 -6.88 6.30 -22.89
C SER A 20 -5.38 6.27 -23.24
N ALA A 21 -4.55 5.72 -22.35
CA ALA A 21 -3.11 5.59 -22.60
C ALA A 21 -2.79 4.53 -23.65
N LEU A 22 -3.55 3.43 -23.70
CA LEU A 22 -3.44 2.41 -24.75
C LEU A 22 -3.81 3.01 -26.10
N GLU A 23 -4.98 3.62 -26.20
CA GLU A 23 -5.45 4.28 -27.44
C GLU A 23 -4.45 5.33 -27.99
N SER A 24 -3.82 6.10 -27.10
CA SER A 24 -2.84 7.13 -27.48
C SER A 24 -1.40 6.61 -27.63
N GLY A 25 -1.16 5.32 -27.37
CA GLY A 25 0.16 4.70 -27.47
C GLY A 25 1.17 5.13 -26.39
N VAL A 26 0.70 5.71 -25.28
CA VAL A 26 1.58 6.14 -24.18
C VAL A 26 1.62 5.17 -23.01
N ALA A 27 0.80 4.12 -23.00
CA ALA A 27 0.67 3.16 -21.93
C ALA A 27 2.02 2.54 -21.47
N HIS A 28 2.89 2.25 -22.43
CA HIS A 28 4.19 1.61 -22.22
C HIS A 28 5.35 2.58 -22.00
N ARG A 29 5.09 3.90 -21.96
CA ARG A 29 6.15 4.88 -21.67
C ARG A 29 6.59 4.73 -20.22
N ARG A 30 7.92 4.82 -20.02
CA ARG A 30 8.48 4.84 -18.67
C ARG A 30 7.95 6.04 -17.89
N ALA A 31 7.48 5.77 -16.68
CA ALA A 31 6.96 6.76 -15.76
C ALA A 31 7.55 6.55 -14.35
N VAL A 32 7.53 7.61 -13.56
CA VAL A 32 7.92 7.60 -12.15
C VAL A 32 6.79 8.24 -11.36
N PHE A 33 6.28 7.52 -10.39
CA PHE A 33 5.25 7.98 -9.48
C PHE A 33 5.82 8.08 -8.07
N GLU A 34 5.48 9.12 -7.36
CA GLU A 34 5.92 9.34 -6.00
C GLU A 34 4.73 9.47 -5.06
N VAL A 35 4.77 8.74 -3.95
CA VAL A 35 3.80 8.86 -2.86
C VAL A 35 4.38 9.76 -1.78
N PHE A 36 3.69 10.85 -1.48
CA PHE A 36 4.09 11.80 -0.44
C PHE A 36 2.88 12.44 0.24
N ALA A 37 3.05 12.89 1.47
CA ALA A 37 2.04 13.69 2.16
C ALA A 37 2.13 15.15 1.75
N ARG A 38 1.05 15.75 1.24
CA ARG A 38 1.00 17.19 0.91
C ARG A 38 1.07 18.06 2.14
N ARG A 39 0.50 17.60 3.25
CA ARG A 39 0.45 18.29 4.54
C ARG A 39 0.26 17.27 5.66
N LEU A 40 0.68 17.63 6.84
CA LEU A 40 0.36 16.91 8.07
C LEU A 40 -0.74 17.65 8.84
N PRO A 41 -1.47 16.97 9.73
CA PRO A 41 -2.41 17.63 10.64
C PRO A 41 -1.76 18.74 11.45
N ALA A 42 -2.54 19.75 11.81
CA ALA A 42 -2.06 20.87 12.61
C ALA A 42 -1.36 20.41 13.90
N GLY A 43 -0.22 21.02 14.20
CA GLY A 43 0.60 20.66 15.36
C GLY A 43 1.48 19.40 15.19
N ARG A 44 1.49 18.78 14.00
CA ARG A 44 2.38 17.66 13.67
C ARG A 44 3.51 18.10 12.75
N ALA A 45 4.75 18.01 13.24
CA ALA A 45 5.93 18.41 12.47
C ALA A 45 6.43 17.28 11.54
N TYR A 46 6.14 16.01 11.87
CA TYR A 46 6.57 14.83 11.12
C TYR A 46 5.51 13.72 11.14
N GLY A 47 5.60 12.80 10.20
CA GLY A 47 4.91 11.53 10.19
C GLY A 47 5.88 10.36 10.38
N VAL A 48 5.32 9.17 10.62
CA VAL A 48 6.06 7.90 10.71
C VAL A 48 5.57 7.00 9.60
N VAL A 49 6.50 6.43 8.84
CA VAL A 49 6.20 5.51 7.75
C VAL A 49 5.71 4.18 8.31
N ALA A 50 4.58 3.72 7.79
CA ALA A 50 4.05 2.38 8.06
C ALA A 50 3.20 1.91 6.89
N GLY A 51 3.11 0.59 6.71
CA GLY A 51 2.30 -0.03 5.67
C GLY A 51 3.07 -0.44 4.42
N ILE A 52 4.38 -0.29 4.38
CA ILE A 52 5.20 -0.66 3.22
C ILE A 52 5.04 -2.16 2.89
N ASP A 53 5.15 -3.04 3.88
CA ASP A 53 4.97 -4.49 3.66
C ASP A 53 3.57 -4.81 3.11
N ARG A 54 2.54 -4.11 3.57
CA ARG A 54 1.17 -4.27 3.08
C ARG A 54 1.01 -3.80 1.64
N VAL A 55 1.68 -2.71 1.28
CA VAL A 55 1.71 -2.24 -0.12
C VAL A 55 2.38 -3.28 -1.00
N LEU A 56 3.55 -3.78 -0.61
CA LEU A 56 4.27 -4.79 -1.40
C LEU A 56 3.48 -6.09 -1.54
N ASP A 57 2.84 -6.55 -0.47
CA ASP A 57 1.95 -7.71 -0.51
C ASP A 57 0.75 -7.46 -1.45
N ALA A 58 0.11 -6.28 -1.38
CA ALA A 58 -0.98 -5.93 -2.27
C ALA A 58 -0.54 -5.89 -3.74
N VAL A 59 0.62 -5.29 -4.04
CA VAL A 59 1.19 -5.25 -5.40
C VAL A 59 1.48 -6.66 -5.91
N SER A 60 2.04 -7.53 -5.08
CA SER A 60 2.34 -8.91 -5.47
C SER A 60 1.11 -9.73 -5.87
N ARG A 61 -0.05 -9.39 -5.31
CA ARG A 61 -1.34 -10.03 -5.58
C ARG A 61 -2.21 -9.26 -6.58
N PHE A 62 -1.73 -8.12 -7.06
CA PHE A 62 -2.48 -7.26 -7.97
C PHE A 62 -2.49 -7.85 -9.37
N ARG A 63 -3.60 -8.51 -9.69
CA ARG A 63 -3.82 -9.14 -11.01
C ARG A 63 -5.31 -9.25 -11.29
N PHE A 64 -5.68 -9.17 -12.55
CA PHE A 64 -7.05 -9.32 -12.99
C PHE A 64 -7.24 -10.75 -13.50
N ASP A 65 -8.14 -11.49 -12.87
CA ASP A 65 -8.59 -12.78 -13.39
C ASP A 65 -9.77 -12.59 -14.35
N ASP A 66 -10.11 -13.64 -15.11
CA ASP A 66 -11.17 -13.56 -16.11
C ASP A 66 -12.53 -13.16 -15.48
N ALA A 67 -12.83 -13.63 -14.26
CA ALA A 67 -14.08 -13.29 -13.58
C ALA A 67 -14.16 -11.80 -13.23
N THR A 68 -13.03 -11.22 -12.81
CA THR A 68 -12.89 -9.77 -12.55
C THR A 68 -13.04 -8.98 -13.84
N ILE A 69 -12.38 -9.39 -14.93
CA ILE A 69 -12.47 -8.72 -16.23
C ILE A 69 -13.89 -8.77 -16.77
N ASP A 70 -14.53 -9.93 -16.74
CA ASP A 70 -15.93 -10.09 -17.15
C ASP A 70 -16.89 -9.20 -16.33
N HIS A 71 -16.60 -9.03 -15.04
CA HIS A 71 -17.35 -8.11 -14.20
C HIS A 71 -17.18 -6.67 -14.66
N LEU A 72 -15.96 -6.22 -14.90
CA LEU A 72 -15.65 -4.85 -15.33
C LEU A 72 -16.27 -4.53 -16.70
N VAL A 73 -16.26 -5.49 -17.63
CA VAL A 73 -16.92 -5.34 -18.94
C VAL A 73 -18.44 -5.23 -18.79
N ARG A 74 -19.06 -6.14 -18.02
CA ARG A 74 -20.52 -6.09 -17.77
C ARG A 74 -20.96 -4.83 -17.05
N ALA A 75 -20.12 -4.30 -16.17
CA ALA A 75 -20.39 -3.05 -15.46
C ALA A 75 -20.15 -1.80 -16.33
N GLY A 76 -19.62 -1.98 -17.55
CA GLY A 76 -19.32 -0.86 -18.45
C GLY A 76 -18.12 -0.01 -18.01
N VAL A 77 -17.26 -0.57 -17.13
CA VAL A 77 -16.05 0.11 -16.63
C VAL A 77 -14.95 0.05 -17.67
N VAL A 78 -14.82 -1.06 -18.38
CA VAL A 78 -13.86 -1.26 -19.47
C VAL A 78 -14.57 -1.77 -20.71
N THR A 79 -14.01 -1.46 -21.88
CA THR A 79 -14.45 -2.01 -23.17
C THR A 79 -13.67 -3.28 -23.49
N ASP A 80 -14.33 -4.23 -24.13
CA ASP A 80 -13.68 -5.45 -24.61
C ASP A 80 -12.67 -5.12 -25.73
N GLY A 81 -11.61 -5.90 -25.83
CA GLY A 81 -10.53 -5.73 -26.82
C GLY A 81 -9.17 -5.48 -26.16
N GLU A 82 -8.41 -4.53 -26.69
CA GLU A 82 -7.03 -4.23 -26.23
C GLU A 82 -6.92 -4.01 -24.71
N MET A 83 -7.91 -3.34 -24.11
CA MET A 83 -7.93 -3.10 -22.66
C MET A 83 -8.07 -4.40 -21.87
N THR A 84 -8.97 -5.31 -22.27
CA THR A 84 -9.15 -6.59 -21.57
C THR A 84 -7.96 -7.52 -21.76
N ASP A 85 -7.30 -7.47 -22.90
CA ASP A 85 -6.07 -8.24 -23.16
C ASP A 85 -4.94 -7.73 -22.27
N TRP A 86 -4.77 -6.43 -22.18
CA TRP A 86 -3.80 -5.79 -21.30
C TRP A 86 -4.07 -6.18 -19.81
N LEU A 87 -5.32 -6.17 -19.36
CA LEU A 87 -5.68 -6.55 -17.99
C LEU A 87 -5.32 -8.01 -17.67
N ARG A 88 -5.54 -8.95 -18.60
CA ARG A 88 -5.17 -10.37 -18.41
C ARG A 88 -3.68 -10.56 -18.24
N GLU A 89 -2.90 -9.82 -19.02
CA GLU A 89 -1.44 -9.89 -19.00
C GLU A 89 -0.81 -9.07 -17.89
N TYR A 90 -1.59 -8.20 -17.23
CA TYR A 90 -1.07 -7.29 -16.24
C TYR A 90 -0.25 -8.01 -15.17
N ARG A 91 0.98 -7.61 -15.04
CA ARG A 91 1.89 -7.90 -13.92
C ARG A 91 2.80 -6.70 -13.74
N PHE A 92 2.91 -6.23 -12.52
CA PHE A 92 3.85 -5.15 -12.24
C PHE A 92 5.28 -5.67 -12.42
N SER A 93 6.03 -5.06 -13.31
CA SER A 93 7.40 -5.44 -13.65
C SER A 93 8.44 -4.37 -13.30
N GLY A 94 7.99 -3.26 -12.71
CA GLY A 94 8.82 -2.12 -12.37
C GLY A 94 9.55 -2.25 -11.04
N ASP A 95 10.11 -1.14 -10.58
CA ASP A 95 10.82 -1.02 -9.30
C ASP A 95 10.00 -0.19 -8.31
N ILE A 96 10.02 -0.61 -7.04
CA ILE A 96 9.48 0.16 -5.92
C ILE A 96 10.64 0.43 -4.96
N THR A 97 10.86 1.70 -4.66
CA THR A 97 11.86 2.15 -3.68
C THR A 97 11.21 3.08 -2.68
N GLY A 98 11.69 3.13 -1.46
CA GLY A 98 11.07 3.99 -0.45
C GLY A 98 11.75 3.95 0.90
N TYR A 99 11.13 4.60 1.86
CA TYR A 99 11.54 4.63 3.24
C TYR A 99 11.22 3.29 3.91
N ALA A 100 12.02 2.95 4.93
CA ALA A 100 11.73 1.78 5.75
C ALA A 100 10.58 2.05 6.74
N GLU A 101 9.95 0.97 7.20
CA GLU A 101 8.98 1.04 8.30
C GLU A 101 9.59 1.74 9.52
N GLY A 102 8.87 2.67 10.12
CA GLY A 102 9.28 3.42 11.30
C GLY A 102 10.14 4.67 11.01
N GLU A 103 10.57 4.90 9.78
CA GLU A 103 11.30 6.13 9.42
C GLU A 103 10.40 7.37 9.50
N LEU A 104 11.01 8.52 9.75
CA LEU A 104 10.30 9.79 9.80
C LEU A 104 10.19 10.42 8.41
N PHE A 105 9.02 10.96 8.10
CA PHE A 105 8.81 11.74 6.89
C PHE A 105 8.22 13.11 7.17
N PHE A 106 8.44 14.03 6.25
CA PHE A 106 7.94 15.40 6.27
C PHE A 106 7.01 15.62 5.07
N PRO A 107 6.22 16.70 5.06
CA PRO A 107 5.48 17.07 3.86
C PRO A 107 6.38 17.11 2.62
N TYR A 108 5.89 16.56 1.51
CA TYR A 108 6.60 16.43 0.24
C TYR A 108 7.82 15.49 0.22
N SER A 109 8.12 14.78 1.32
CA SER A 109 9.09 13.67 1.26
C SER A 109 8.51 12.52 0.45
N PRO A 110 9.16 12.03 -0.62
CA PRO A 110 8.69 10.88 -1.39
C PRO A 110 8.93 9.60 -0.56
N VAL A 111 7.93 9.20 0.20
CA VAL A 111 8.02 7.99 1.06
C VAL A 111 8.07 6.70 0.25
N LEU A 112 7.51 6.72 -0.96
CA LEU A 112 7.56 5.62 -1.90
C LEU A 112 7.69 6.17 -3.32
N THR A 113 8.57 5.55 -4.11
CA THR A 113 8.76 5.87 -5.53
C THR A 113 8.54 4.60 -6.34
N VAL A 114 7.67 4.66 -7.34
CA VAL A 114 7.31 3.56 -8.22
C VAL A 114 7.76 3.91 -9.63
N THR A 115 8.58 3.06 -10.22
CA THR A 115 9.11 3.25 -11.58
C THR A 115 8.70 2.06 -12.44
N GLY A 116 8.07 2.31 -13.56
CA GLY A 116 7.60 1.26 -14.48
C GLY A 116 7.03 1.88 -15.75
N SER A 117 6.19 1.15 -16.48
CA SER A 117 5.39 1.77 -17.53
C SER A 117 4.26 2.60 -16.92
N PHE A 118 3.76 3.60 -17.65
CA PHE A 118 2.68 4.45 -17.16
C PHE A 118 1.47 3.63 -16.72
N ALA A 119 1.01 2.71 -17.57
CA ALA A 119 -0.17 1.90 -17.29
C ALA A 119 0.04 0.96 -16.09
N GLU A 120 1.23 0.34 -15.96
CA GLU A 120 1.52 -0.53 -14.81
C GLU A 120 1.52 0.22 -13.49
N CYS A 121 1.98 1.46 -13.50
CA CYS A 121 2.09 2.26 -12.27
C CYS A 121 0.76 2.90 -11.88
N VAL A 122 -0.02 3.41 -12.84
CA VAL A 122 -1.22 4.20 -12.55
C VAL A 122 -2.30 3.38 -11.85
N VAL A 123 -2.49 2.11 -12.20
CA VAL A 123 -3.51 1.25 -11.56
C VAL A 123 -3.19 0.90 -10.11
N LEU A 124 -1.98 1.18 -9.64
CA LEU A 124 -1.54 0.92 -8.27
C LEU A 124 -1.73 2.13 -7.34
N GLU A 125 -2.09 3.30 -7.89
CA GLU A 125 -2.14 4.55 -7.13
C GLU A 125 -3.04 4.44 -5.91
N THR A 126 -4.30 4.09 -6.10
CA THR A 126 -5.29 4.04 -5.01
C THR A 126 -4.93 3.02 -3.94
N VAL A 127 -4.51 1.83 -4.30
CA VAL A 127 -4.14 0.81 -3.31
C VAL A 127 -2.94 1.24 -2.46
N MET A 128 -1.93 1.86 -3.07
CA MET A 128 -0.77 2.37 -2.35
C MET A 128 -1.13 3.53 -1.44
N LEU A 129 -1.87 4.51 -1.96
CA LEU A 129 -2.28 5.68 -1.20
C LEU A 129 -3.18 5.32 -0.03
N SER A 130 -4.16 4.42 -0.22
CA SER A 130 -5.09 4.04 0.84
C SER A 130 -4.39 3.32 2.00
N VAL A 131 -3.48 2.39 1.69
CA VAL A 131 -2.71 1.67 2.71
C VAL A 131 -1.79 2.64 3.47
N LEU A 132 -0.97 3.40 2.75
CA LEU A 132 0.00 4.29 3.40
C LEU A 132 -0.68 5.43 4.17
N ASN A 133 -1.76 6.00 3.65
CA ASN A 133 -2.50 7.04 4.35
C ASN A 133 -3.04 6.56 5.71
N HIS A 134 -3.63 5.35 5.74
CA HIS A 134 -4.14 4.76 6.97
C HIS A 134 -3.01 4.42 7.94
N ASP A 135 -2.04 3.63 7.50
CA ASP A 135 -1.02 3.06 8.37
C ASP A 135 -0.04 4.13 8.89
N CYS A 136 0.39 5.07 8.03
CA CYS A 136 1.21 6.20 8.47
C CYS A 136 0.48 7.13 9.46
N ALA A 137 -0.84 7.33 9.29
CA ALA A 137 -1.61 8.14 10.23
C ALA A 137 -1.67 7.49 11.62
N VAL A 138 -1.92 6.16 11.66
CA VAL A 138 -1.95 5.39 12.92
C VAL A 138 -0.58 5.34 13.57
N ALA A 139 0.47 5.00 12.82
CA ALA A 139 1.86 4.96 13.31
C ALA A 139 2.30 6.32 13.87
N SER A 140 1.99 7.39 13.14
CA SER A 140 2.31 8.76 13.57
C SER A 140 1.58 9.18 14.85
N ALA A 141 0.37 8.69 15.09
CA ALA A 141 -0.35 8.90 16.35
C ALA A 141 0.26 8.06 17.47
N ALA A 142 0.52 6.77 17.19
CA ALA A 142 1.08 5.83 18.16
C ALA A 142 2.47 6.26 18.65
N ALA A 143 3.34 6.76 17.77
CA ALA A 143 4.66 7.27 18.15
C ALA A 143 4.57 8.37 19.21
N ARG A 144 3.64 9.31 19.04
CA ARG A 144 3.43 10.39 20.01
C ARG A 144 2.85 9.89 21.33
N MET A 145 1.99 8.88 21.28
CA MET A 145 1.48 8.22 22.49
C MET A 145 2.61 7.50 23.24
N ALA A 146 3.53 6.85 22.49
CA ALA A 146 4.69 6.19 23.05
C ALA A 146 5.62 7.18 23.77
N ASP A 147 5.92 8.29 23.13
CA ASP A 147 6.73 9.37 23.72
C ASP A 147 6.08 9.90 25.02
N ALA A 148 4.79 10.18 24.98
CA ALA A 148 4.04 10.68 26.15
C ALA A 148 3.91 9.65 27.26
N ALA A 149 3.91 8.37 26.93
CA ALA A 149 3.83 7.28 27.91
C ALA A 149 5.09 7.13 28.78
N GLY A 150 6.26 7.57 28.28
CA GLY A 150 7.51 7.57 29.06
C GLY A 150 7.87 6.18 29.55
N GLY A 151 7.76 5.15 28.70
CA GLY A 151 8.07 3.76 29.03
C GLY A 151 6.93 2.99 29.74
N ARG A 152 5.77 3.59 29.96
CA ARG A 152 4.60 2.88 30.47
C ARG A 152 4.05 1.93 29.40
N LEU A 153 3.43 0.85 29.85
CA LEU A 153 2.76 -0.09 28.97
C LEU A 153 1.61 0.60 28.21
N LEU A 154 1.66 0.50 26.88
CA LEU A 154 0.58 0.91 26.00
C LEU A 154 -0.23 -0.30 25.55
N ILE A 155 -1.53 -0.12 25.40
CA ILE A 155 -2.45 -1.15 24.94
C ILE A 155 -3.28 -0.55 23.80
N GLU A 156 -3.20 -1.17 22.62
CA GLU A 156 -4.12 -0.90 21.54
C GLU A 156 -5.46 -1.59 21.83
N GLY A 157 -6.56 -0.84 21.85
CA GLY A 157 -7.90 -1.34 22.21
C GLY A 157 -8.97 -1.01 21.16
N GLY A 158 -8.58 -0.63 19.94
CA GLY A 158 -9.46 -0.15 18.89
C GLY A 158 -10.29 -1.20 18.16
N SER A 159 -10.05 -2.49 18.37
CA SER A 159 -10.67 -3.60 17.61
C SER A 159 -12.21 -3.60 17.58
N ARG A 160 -12.85 -2.95 18.53
CA ARG A 160 -14.32 -2.81 18.60
C ARG A 160 -14.82 -1.47 18.05
N ARG A 161 -13.96 -0.68 17.45
CA ARG A 161 -14.24 0.71 17.01
C ARG A 161 -14.10 0.92 15.52
N THR A 162 -13.63 -0.09 14.81
CA THR A 162 -13.43 -0.05 13.37
C THR A 162 -13.68 -1.43 12.75
N ASP A 163 -13.60 -1.50 11.44
CA ASP A 163 -13.64 -2.74 10.68
C ASP A 163 -12.52 -3.71 11.13
N PRO A 164 -12.76 -5.04 11.17
CA PRO A 164 -11.79 -6.01 11.65
C PRO A 164 -10.44 -5.99 10.92
N GLU A 165 -10.43 -5.81 9.61
CA GLU A 165 -9.20 -5.75 8.83
C GLU A 165 -8.42 -4.46 9.13
N SER A 166 -9.13 -3.34 9.24
CA SER A 166 -8.57 -2.06 9.66
C SER A 166 -8.01 -2.11 11.07
N ALA A 167 -8.64 -2.85 11.99
CA ALA A 167 -8.13 -3.03 13.35
C ALA A 167 -6.79 -3.78 13.37
N VAL A 168 -6.66 -4.84 12.57
CA VAL A 168 -5.40 -5.58 12.42
C VAL A 168 -4.31 -4.69 11.82
N ALA A 169 -4.65 -3.92 10.78
CA ALA A 169 -3.74 -2.97 10.17
C ALA A 169 -3.26 -1.90 11.17
N ALA A 170 -4.20 -1.33 11.95
CA ALA A 170 -3.88 -0.34 12.98
C ALA A 170 -2.96 -0.90 14.08
N ALA A 171 -3.20 -2.12 14.54
CA ALA A 171 -2.35 -2.77 15.53
C ALA A 171 -0.93 -2.98 15.02
N ARG A 172 -0.78 -3.37 13.74
CA ARG A 172 0.52 -3.53 13.08
C ARG A 172 1.25 -2.19 12.94
N ALA A 173 0.56 -1.17 12.43
CA ALA A 173 1.14 0.16 12.27
C ALA A 173 1.57 0.80 13.61
N GLY A 174 0.80 0.58 14.68
CA GLY A 174 1.18 0.99 16.03
C GLY A 174 2.43 0.29 16.56
N TRP A 175 2.63 -0.98 16.20
CA TRP A 175 3.86 -1.71 16.51
C TRP A 175 5.09 -1.12 15.83
N SER A 176 5.01 -0.84 14.53
CA SER A 176 6.11 -0.26 13.74
C SER A 176 6.59 1.09 14.30
N ALA A 177 5.73 1.80 15.00
CA ALA A 177 6.05 3.07 15.67
C ALA A 177 6.71 2.93 17.06
N GLY A 178 7.15 1.72 17.45
CA GLY A 178 7.81 1.47 18.73
C GLY A 178 6.85 1.37 19.92
N SER A 179 5.56 1.30 19.70
CA SER A 179 4.56 0.98 20.72
C SER A 179 4.31 -0.52 20.72
N PRO A 180 4.69 -1.30 21.74
CA PRO A 180 4.30 -2.70 21.81
C PRO A 180 2.81 -2.80 22.14
N PRO A 181 1.93 -3.14 21.21
CA PRO A 181 0.54 -3.37 21.52
C PRO A 181 0.39 -4.74 22.20
N ARG A 182 -0.18 -4.76 23.38
CA ARG A 182 -0.62 -5.99 24.01
C ARG A 182 -2.13 -5.93 24.19
N ALA A 183 -2.91 -6.09 23.14
CA ALA A 183 -4.34 -6.28 23.37
C ALA A 183 -5.17 -6.86 22.24
N THR A 184 -4.68 -7.07 21.08
CA THR A 184 -5.36 -8.02 20.24
C THR A 184 -4.70 -9.38 20.43
N ALA A 185 -5.51 -10.40 20.71
CA ALA A 185 -5.11 -11.77 20.44
C ALA A 185 -4.94 -11.89 18.91
N THR A 186 -3.89 -11.26 18.39
CA THR A 186 -3.37 -11.62 17.08
C THR A 186 -3.07 -13.10 17.18
N PRO A 187 -3.55 -13.95 16.25
CA PRO A 187 -3.23 -15.36 16.31
C PRO A 187 -1.73 -15.49 16.53
N ALA A 188 -1.36 -16.20 17.59
CA ALA A 188 0.01 -16.52 17.89
C ALA A 188 0.57 -17.28 16.67
N GLY A 189 1.27 -16.61 15.80
CA GLY A 189 1.75 -17.19 14.55
C GLY A 189 2.33 -16.19 13.55
N LEU A 190 2.04 -14.92 13.70
CA LEU A 190 2.83 -13.93 12.96
C LEU A 190 4.14 -13.70 13.72
N PRO A 191 5.30 -14.03 13.12
CA PRO A 191 6.57 -13.88 13.82
C PRO A 191 6.74 -12.41 14.21
N ALA A 192 6.97 -12.16 15.49
CA ALA A 192 7.37 -10.86 16.03
C ALA A 192 8.81 -10.47 15.60
N SER A 193 9.31 -11.12 14.59
CA SER A 193 10.64 -10.93 14.02
C SER A 193 10.55 -10.92 12.49
N LEU A 194 10.03 -9.84 11.93
CA LEU A 194 10.65 -9.38 10.71
C LEU A 194 11.94 -8.68 11.15
N PRO A 195 13.12 -9.18 10.73
CA PRO A 195 14.35 -8.47 11.00
C PRO A 195 14.19 -7.06 10.45
N ALA A 196 14.61 -6.05 11.23
CA ALA A 196 14.77 -4.71 10.72
C ALA A 196 15.53 -4.82 9.41
N CYS A 197 14.85 -4.57 8.32
CA CYS A 197 15.46 -4.62 7.00
C CYS A 197 16.56 -3.55 7.02
N PRO A 198 17.84 -3.88 6.81
CA PRO A 198 18.88 -2.86 6.71
C PRO A 198 18.46 -1.91 5.58
N PRO A 199 18.94 -0.65 5.55
CA PRO A 199 18.65 0.29 4.47
C PRO A 199 19.31 -0.24 3.19
N ALA A 200 18.66 -1.21 2.59
CA ALA A 200 19.04 -1.82 1.35
C ALA A 200 17.98 -1.43 0.33
N ARG A 201 18.44 -0.91 -0.78
CA ARG A 201 17.69 -0.80 -2.00
C ARG A 201 16.74 -1.99 -2.09
N LEU A 202 15.48 -1.78 -1.78
CA LEU A 202 14.40 -2.73 -2.03
C LEU A 202 14.28 -2.83 -3.55
N ARG A 203 15.18 -3.59 -4.16
CA ARG A 203 14.84 -4.23 -5.42
C ARG A 203 13.75 -5.22 -5.02
N ALA A 204 12.52 -4.90 -5.35
CA ALA A 204 11.45 -5.87 -5.25
C ALA A 204 11.86 -7.08 -6.09
N CYS A 205 12.42 -8.09 -5.43
CA CYS A 205 12.58 -9.41 -6.01
C CYS A 205 11.18 -10.02 -6.06
N LEU A 206 10.36 -9.53 -6.99
CA LEU A 206 9.04 -10.05 -7.32
C LEU A 206 9.14 -11.27 -8.26
N LEU A 207 10.32 -11.89 -8.33
CA LEU A 207 10.53 -13.13 -9.07
C LEU A 207 11.01 -14.19 -8.08
N ALA A 208 10.09 -14.92 -7.54
CA ALA A 208 10.16 -16.31 -7.13
C ALA A 208 9.25 -16.59 -5.93
N CYS A 209 8.00 -16.90 -6.20
CA CYS A 209 7.31 -18.08 -5.67
C CYS A 209 6.16 -18.40 -6.60
#